data_6f0b7bae0f7a4fa7f718b036e1e0e749
#
_entry.id   6f0b7bae0f7a4fa7f718b036e1e0e749
#
_cell.length_a   1.000
_cell.length_b   1.000
_cell.length_c   1.000
_cell.angle_alpha   90.00
_cell.angle_beta   90.00
_cell.angle_gamma   90.00
#
_symmetry.space_group_name_H-M   'P 1'
#
loop_
_entity.id
_entity.type
_entity.pdbx_description
1 polymer ?
#
loop_
_entity_poly.entity_id
_entity_poly.type
_entity_poly.pdbx_seq_one_letter_code
_entity_poly.pdbx_strand_id
1 'polypeptide(L)'
;MAAAKLLKAPSVFATFIRGGTSKALFFHAKDLPKSGTARDKFLIRVMGSPDPGQIDGMGGGRIVTSKVAIIQPSERPDADIDYTFAQVGLDEASVLYDANCGNISAGVGPFAINEGLLKTENWQDRKRVVKIYNTGTDAILVAHVPIDASNGRALEKGDYSISGCPGTGAPILMDYSQTATPERMLPTGNPTDTLECTFGTVEATYCEVGNAIAFIAAQDLGIQGNEIVSAIDSNSELIARVREVRGRISEKLGKCKDWDQVDGQSPMLPMVALVSKPTSEEGHIQARLFLDNHCHPSMAGTGGVCTTAASRIEGSVLNRLLSPATLACGTLKIQHPAGHLPMSVKTIAAGQRKKLPAFSVLGFVRTARYIFQGQLFVPSDI
;
A
#
# COMPACT_ATOMS: atom_id res chain seq x y z
N MET A 1 54.20 3.36 -21.03
CA MET A 1 53.23 4.13 -20.27
C MET A 1 52.13 3.18 -19.84
N ALA A 2 52.08 2.80 -18.57
CA ALA A 2 50.98 1.96 -18.04
C ALA A 2 49.71 2.78 -18.01
N ALA A 3 48.68 2.34 -18.77
CA ALA A 3 47.36 2.92 -18.69
C ALA A 3 46.87 2.78 -17.24
N ALA A 4 46.70 3.89 -16.55
CA ALA A 4 46.09 3.91 -15.22
C ALA A 4 44.71 3.25 -15.35
N LYS A 5 44.54 2.10 -14.69
CA LYS A 5 43.28 1.42 -14.54
C LYS A 5 42.38 2.38 -13.75
N LEU A 6 41.51 3.14 -14.43
CA LEU A 6 40.48 3.92 -13.78
C LEU A 6 39.69 2.97 -12.88
N LEU A 7 39.90 3.10 -11.57
CA LEU A 7 39.08 2.40 -10.59
C LEU A 7 37.62 2.85 -10.86
N LYS A 8 36.79 1.95 -11.37
CA LYS A 8 35.37 2.21 -11.49
C LYS A 8 34.82 2.47 -10.10
N ALA A 9 34.19 3.61 -9.91
CA ALA A 9 33.46 3.88 -8.69
C ALA A 9 32.47 2.73 -8.40
N PRO A 10 32.29 2.32 -7.14
CA PRO A 10 31.31 1.30 -6.79
C PRO A 10 29.95 1.69 -7.36
N SER A 11 29.28 0.73 -7.99
CA SER A 11 27.98 0.97 -8.59
C SER A 11 27.10 -0.26 -8.52
N VAL A 12 25.81 -0.06 -8.44
CA VAL A 12 24.77 -1.11 -8.47
C VAL A 12 23.81 -0.84 -9.61
N PHE A 13 23.32 -1.88 -10.26
CA PHE A 13 22.31 -1.73 -11.30
C PHE A 13 20.95 -1.49 -10.67
N ALA A 14 20.25 -0.45 -11.11
CA ALA A 14 18.96 -0.04 -10.58
C ALA A 14 17.99 0.33 -11.69
N THR A 15 16.72 0.08 -11.45
CA THR A 15 15.62 0.56 -12.29
C THR A 15 14.75 1.50 -11.48
N PHE A 16 14.47 2.69 -11.99
CA PHE A 16 13.59 3.65 -11.34
C PHE A 16 12.22 3.62 -12.00
N ILE A 17 11.21 3.21 -11.24
CA ILE A 17 9.85 2.98 -11.74
C ILE A 17 8.86 3.84 -10.99
N ARG A 18 7.97 4.52 -11.72
CA ARG A 18 6.73 5.04 -11.18
C ARG A 18 5.71 3.90 -11.15
N GLY A 19 5.23 3.57 -9.97
CA GLY A 19 4.06 2.71 -9.76
C GLY A 19 2.93 3.53 -9.14
N GLY A 20 1.77 3.55 -9.78
CA GLY A 20 0.67 4.41 -9.32
C GLY A 20 1.10 5.87 -9.15
N THR A 21 0.83 6.43 -7.98
CA THR A 21 1.21 7.80 -7.58
C THR A 21 2.51 7.87 -6.79
N SER A 22 3.30 6.81 -6.78
CA SER A 22 4.61 6.74 -6.12
C SER A 22 5.71 6.38 -7.11
N LYS A 23 6.97 6.59 -6.73
CA LYS A 23 8.13 6.11 -7.48
C LYS A 23 9.17 5.51 -6.54
N ALA A 24 9.89 4.49 -7.02
CA ALA A 24 10.87 3.75 -6.23
C ALA A 24 12.05 3.29 -7.09
N LEU A 25 13.18 3.07 -6.43
CA LEU A 25 14.26 2.25 -6.98
C LEU A 25 13.87 0.77 -6.86
N PHE A 26 14.05 0.04 -7.95
CA PHE A 26 13.87 -1.41 -8.02
C PHE A 26 15.24 -2.06 -8.17
N PHE A 27 15.54 -3.02 -7.31
CA PHE A 27 16.78 -3.77 -7.31
C PHE A 27 16.51 -5.27 -7.37
N HIS A 28 17.40 -6.00 -8.02
CA HIS A 28 17.52 -7.43 -7.78
C HIS A 28 18.12 -7.67 -6.39
N ALA A 29 17.53 -8.56 -5.61
CA ALA A 29 18.02 -8.84 -4.24
C ALA A 29 19.48 -9.30 -4.19
N LYS A 30 19.93 -10.01 -5.25
CA LYS A 30 21.32 -10.50 -5.39
C LYS A 30 22.37 -9.39 -5.51
N ASP A 31 21.96 -8.20 -5.94
CA ASP A 31 22.86 -7.06 -6.19
C ASP A 31 22.97 -6.15 -4.96
N LEU A 32 22.25 -6.46 -3.88
CA LEU A 32 22.25 -5.70 -2.63
C LEU A 32 22.98 -6.44 -1.50
N PRO A 33 23.44 -5.71 -0.47
CA PRO A 33 23.89 -6.35 0.77
C PRO A 33 22.79 -7.26 1.35
N LYS A 34 23.21 -8.27 2.11
CA LYS A 34 22.25 -9.13 2.83
C LYS A 34 21.38 -8.30 3.79
N SER A 35 20.17 -8.79 4.07
CA SER A 35 19.25 -8.17 5.03
C SER A 35 19.95 -7.88 6.37
N GLY A 36 19.60 -6.75 6.97
CA GLY A 36 20.18 -6.23 8.21
C GLY A 36 20.87 -4.89 8.00
N THR A 37 21.64 -4.48 9.00
CA THR A 37 22.24 -3.13 9.11
C THR A 37 23.04 -2.69 7.86
N ALA A 38 23.72 -3.60 7.16
CA ALA A 38 24.48 -3.25 5.96
C ALA A 38 23.54 -2.83 4.82
N ARG A 39 22.41 -3.54 4.64
CA ARG A 39 21.38 -3.17 3.66
C ARG A 39 20.75 -1.84 4.03
N ASP A 40 20.41 -1.65 5.31
CA ASP A 40 19.76 -0.42 5.77
C ASP A 40 20.65 0.80 5.52
N LYS A 41 21.95 0.73 5.89
CA LYS A 41 22.93 1.79 5.59
C LYS A 41 23.01 2.08 4.10
N PHE A 42 23.06 1.02 3.27
CA PHE A 42 23.07 1.16 1.82
C PHE A 42 21.84 1.91 1.31
N LEU A 43 20.63 1.49 1.73
CA LEU A 43 19.38 2.10 1.27
C LEU A 43 19.24 3.55 1.75
N ILE A 44 19.56 3.84 2.99
CA ILE A 44 19.59 5.18 3.58
C ILE A 44 20.49 6.09 2.73
N ARG A 45 21.71 5.65 2.47
CA ARG A 45 22.71 6.44 1.73
C ARG A 45 22.32 6.69 0.28
N VAL A 46 21.84 5.64 -0.40
CA VAL A 46 21.39 5.73 -1.80
C VAL A 46 20.19 6.64 -1.97
N MET A 47 19.29 6.67 -0.97
CA MET A 47 18.13 7.56 -0.99
C MET A 47 18.45 8.99 -0.56
N GLY A 48 19.60 9.24 0.07
CA GLY A 48 20.01 10.56 0.53
C GLY A 48 19.42 10.93 1.89
N SER A 49 19.14 9.95 2.75
CA SER A 49 18.61 10.14 4.10
C SER A 49 19.73 10.14 5.14
N PRO A 50 19.55 10.78 6.31
CA PRO A 50 18.46 11.66 6.69
C PRO A 50 18.67 13.08 6.15
N ASP A 51 17.86 13.49 5.22
CA ASP A 51 17.76 14.85 4.70
C ASP A 51 16.35 15.03 4.12
N PRO A 52 15.52 15.95 4.60
CA PRO A 52 14.16 16.17 4.09
C PRO A 52 14.10 16.38 2.58
N GLY A 53 15.15 16.96 1.98
CA GLY A 53 15.27 17.16 0.53
C GLY A 53 15.84 15.97 -0.21
N GLN A 54 16.52 15.04 0.49
CA GLN A 54 17.24 13.90 -0.08
C GLN A 54 18.16 14.30 -1.26
N ILE A 55 18.83 15.44 -1.11
CA ILE A 55 19.57 16.10 -2.20
C ILE A 55 20.75 15.25 -2.70
N ASP A 56 21.44 14.54 -1.77
CA ASP A 56 22.58 13.67 -2.11
C ASP A 56 22.15 12.21 -2.30
N GLY A 57 20.99 11.99 -2.94
CA GLY A 57 20.46 10.66 -3.20
C GLY A 57 19.35 10.63 -4.25
N MET A 58 18.74 9.46 -4.40
CA MET A 58 17.68 9.22 -5.37
C MET A 58 16.27 9.48 -4.82
N GLY A 59 16.15 9.80 -3.56
CA GLY A 59 14.89 10.19 -2.95
C GLY A 59 14.38 11.51 -3.51
N GLY A 60 13.12 11.82 -3.25
CA GLY A 60 12.48 13.04 -3.77
C GLY A 60 11.84 13.88 -2.66
N GLY A 61 12.32 13.78 -1.42
CA GLY A 61 11.89 14.60 -0.30
C GLY A 61 10.42 14.39 0.13
N ARG A 62 9.83 13.24 -0.23
CA ARG A 62 8.45 12.89 0.15
C ARG A 62 8.32 11.39 0.40
N ILE A 63 7.43 11.00 1.29
CA ILE A 63 7.13 9.59 1.59
C ILE A 63 6.81 8.79 0.31
N VAL A 64 6.10 9.37 -0.65
CA VAL A 64 5.73 8.71 -1.92
C VAL A 64 6.89 8.58 -2.92
N THR A 65 8.02 9.22 -2.66
CA THR A 65 9.22 9.21 -3.52
C THR A 65 10.47 8.67 -2.83
N SER A 66 10.37 8.26 -1.56
CA SER A 66 11.48 7.68 -0.76
C SER A 66 11.24 6.19 -0.52
N LYS A 67 11.19 5.42 -1.60
CA LYS A 67 10.79 4.00 -1.58
C LYS A 67 11.75 3.14 -2.38
N VAL A 68 11.88 1.88 -1.94
CA VAL A 68 12.68 0.87 -2.62
C VAL A 68 11.87 -0.42 -2.75
N ALA A 69 12.04 -1.12 -3.86
CA ALA A 69 11.52 -2.45 -4.13
C ALA A 69 12.70 -3.40 -4.36
N ILE A 70 12.80 -4.45 -3.56
CA ILE A 70 13.83 -5.48 -3.66
C ILE A 70 13.17 -6.75 -4.16
N ILE A 71 13.62 -7.25 -5.31
CA ILE A 71 12.92 -8.27 -6.08
C ILE A 71 13.84 -9.47 -6.33
N GLN A 72 13.28 -10.67 -6.18
CA GLN A 72 13.94 -11.92 -6.58
C GLN A 72 12.89 -12.96 -7.02
N PRO A 73 13.28 -13.96 -7.83
CA PRO A 73 12.44 -15.13 -8.07
C PRO A 73 12.07 -15.80 -6.74
N SER A 74 10.82 -16.23 -6.59
CA SER A 74 10.39 -16.93 -5.39
C SER A 74 10.76 -18.40 -5.43
N GLU A 75 11.16 -18.95 -4.28
CA GLU A 75 11.30 -20.41 -4.08
C GLU A 75 9.99 -21.03 -3.58
N ARG A 76 8.99 -20.22 -3.25
CA ARG A 76 7.67 -20.68 -2.80
C ARG A 76 6.88 -21.30 -3.96
N PRO A 77 6.10 -22.36 -3.72
CA PRO A 77 5.25 -22.99 -4.75
C PRO A 77 4.02 -22.13 -5.11
N ASP A 78 3.64 -21.18 -4.24
CA ASP A 78 2.45 -20.35 -4.37
C ASP A 78 2.74 -18.93 -4.88
N ALA A 79 4.03 -18.58 -5.12
CA ALA A 79 4.45 -17.27 -5.63
C ALA A 79 5.49 -17.41 -6.76
N ASP A 80 5.51 -16.42 -7.66
CA ASP A 80 6.51 -16.31 -8.72
C ASP A 80 7.70 -15.46 -8.29
N ILE A 81 7.43 -14.42 -7.47
CA ILE A 81 8.36 -13.36 -7.09
C ILE A 81 8.27 -13.10 -5.59
N ASP A 82 9.42 -13.00 -4.93
CA ASP A 82 9.51 -12.36 -3.61
C ASP A 82 9.74 -10.87 -3.80
N TYR A 83 8.96 -10.08 -3.10
CA TYR A 83 9.01 -8.64 -3.09
C TYR A 83 9.18 -8.13 -1.66
N THR A 84 10.30 -7.51 -1.37
CA THR A 84 10.51 -6.76 -0.13
C THR A 84 10.34 -5.27 -0.41
N PHE A 85 9.32 -4.68 0.16
CA PHE A 85 9.12 -3.23 0.16
C PHE A 85 9.98 -2.61 1.25
N ALA A 86 10.64 -1.47 0.94
CA ALA A 86 11.33 -0.67 1.93
C ALA A 86 10.89 0.79 1.83
N GLN A 87 10.41 1.33 2.94
CA GLN A 87 10.18 2.75 3.13
C GLN A 87 11.41 3.34 3.81
N VAL A 88 12.10 4.25 3.13
CA VAL A 88 13.26 4.95 3.71
C VAL A 88 12.78 6.25 4.34
N GLY A 89 13.18 6.51 5.58
CA GLY A 89 12.85 7.73 6.33
C GLY A 89 13.36 8.98 5.61
N LEU A 90 12.71 10.12 5.84
CA LEU A 90 13.14 11.42 5.31
C LEU A 90 14.06 12.12 6.32
N ASP A 91 13.53 12.35 7.50
CA ASP A 91 14.20 13.09 8.59
C ASP A 91 15.02 12.18 9.50
N GLU A 92 14.82 10.88 9.39
CA GLU A 92 15.46 9.86 10.21
C GLU A 92 16.21 8.85 9.34
N ALA A 93 17.37 8.39 9.84
CA ALA A 93 18.14 7.31 9.23
C ALA A 93 17.50 5.94 9.51
N SER A 94 16.31 5.71 8.96
CA SER A 94 15.51 4.51 9.19
C SER A 94 15.05 3.84 7.89
N VAL A 95 14.83 2.52 7.93
CA VAL A 95 14.22 1.73 6.86
C VAL A 95 13.16 0.82 7.47
N LEU A 96 11.92 0.93 6.98
CA LEU A 96 10.81 0.11 7.43
C LEU A 96 10.41 -0.88 6.34
N TYR A 97 10.22 -2.16 6.73
CA TYR A 97 9.92 -3.26 5.80
C TYR A 97 8.55 -3.91 6.04
N ASP A 98 7.89 -3.59 7.14
CA ASP A 98 6.69 -4.24 7.66
C ASP A 98 5.37 -3.77 7.02
N ALA A 99 5.46 -3.08 5.89
CA ALA A 99 4.30 -2.55 5.18
C ALA A 99 4.22 -3.01 3.73
N ASN A 100 3.07 -2.77 3.11
CA ASN A 100 2.89 -2.92 1.68
C ASN A 100 2.53 -1.57 1.04
N CYS A 101 3.19 -1.25 -0.07
CA CYS A 101 2.86 -0.09 -0.88
C CYS A 101 2.13 -0.53 -2.16
N GLY A 102 0.80 -0.43 -2.18
CA GLY A 102 -0.02 -0.81 -3.32
C GLY A 102 0.32 -0.08 -4.63
N ASN A 103 0.88 1.12 -4.55
CA ASN A 103 1.38 1.84 -5.72
C ASN A 103 2.66 1.20 -6.27
N ILE A 104 3.64 0.92 -5.42
CA ILE A 104 4.91 0.31 -5.85
C ILE A 104 4.72 -1.14 -6.26
N SER A 105 3.83 -1.89 -5.60
CA SER A 105 3.49 -3.28 -5.98
C SER A 105 3.06 -3.40 -7.46
N ALA A 106 2.41 -2.37 -8.02
CA ALA A 106 2.02 -2.35 -9.43
C ALA A 106 3.22 -2.31 -10.40
N GLY A 107 4.39 -1.88 -9.93
CA GLY A 107 5.64 -1.93 -10.72
C GLY A 107 6.35 -3.28 -10.67
N VAL A 108 6.02 -4.14 -9.69
CA VAL A 108 6.74 -5.41 -9.46
C VAL A 108 6.50 -6.40 -10.60
N GLY A 109 5.24 -6.58 -11.02
CA GLY A 109 4.90 -7.45 -12.14
C GLY A 109 5.60 -7.04 -13.45
N PRO A 110 5.48 -5.78 -13.90
CA PRO A 110 6.23 -5.27 -15.05
C PRO A 110 7.74 -5.47 -14.94
N PHE A 111 8.32 -5.19 -13.76
CA PHE A 111 9.75 -5.41 -13.53
C PHE A 111 10.12 -6.88 -13.70
N ALA A 112 9.39 -7.79 -13.05
CA ALA A 112 9.65 -9.22 -13.11
C ALA A 112 9.56 -9.78 -14.54
N ILE A 113 8.59 -9.32 -15.34
CA ILE A 113 8.43 -9.68 -16.75
C ILE A 113 9.61 -9.17 -17.57
N ASN A 114 9.93 -7.89 -17.46
CA ASN A 114 10.93 -7.23 -18.29
C ASN A 114 12.36 -7.66 -17.97
N GLU A 115 12.62 -8.09 -16.72
CA GLU A 115 13.91 -8.60 -16.26
C GLU A 115 14.04 -10.14 -16.42
N GLY A 116 13.01 -10.81 -16.96
CA GLY A 116 13.05 -12.26 -17.20
C GLY A 116 13.10 -13.10 -15.93
N LEU A 117 12.50 -12.63 -14.82
CA LEU A 117 12.57 -13.32 -13.52
C LEU A 117 11.54 -14.45 -13.37
N LEU A 118 10.60 -14.57 -14.28
CA LEU A 118 9.52 -15.54 -14.20
C LEU A 118 9.91 -16.89 -14.80
N LYS A 119 9.65 -17.97 -14.07
CA LYS A 119 10.01 -19.35 -14.47
C LYS A 119 9.23 -19.88 -15.69
N THR A 120 8.07 -19.31 -15.97
CA THR A 120 7.18 -19.75 -17.05
C THR A 120 6.80 -18.60 -17.96
N GLU A 121 6.73 -18.85 -19.27
CA GLU A 121 6.29 -17.86 -20.27
C GLU A 121 4.78 -17.94 -20.57
N ASN A 122 4.00 -18.56 -19.69
CA ASN A 122 2.56 -18.71 -19.88
C ASN A 122 1.85 -17.35 -19.82
N TRP A 123 1.49 -16.86 -20.99
CA TRP A 123 0.66 -15.68 -21.15
C TRP A 123 -0.54 -16.01 -22.04
N GLN A 124 -1.72 -15.71 -21.48
CA GLN A 124 -2.99 -15.84 -22.19
C GLN A 124 -3.60 -14.46 -22.36
N ASP A 125 -4.33 -14.24 -23.44
CA ASP A 125 -5.13 -13.04 -23.69
C ASP A 125 -4.36 -11.71 -23.56
N ARG A 126 -3.08 -11.65 -23.96
CA ARG A 126 -2.23 -10.45 -23.83
C ARG A 126 -2.07 -9.96 -22.40
N LYS A 127 -2.22 -10.83 -21.41
CA LYS A 127 -1.99 -10.55 -19.99
C LYS A 127 -1.11 -11.62 -19.40
N ARG A 128 -0.27 -11.21 -18.45
CA ARG A 128 0.49 -12.12 -17.62
C ARG A 128 0.07 -11.94 -16.16
N VAL A 129 -0.24 -13.04 -15.51
CA VAL A 129 -0.55 -13.07 -14.09
C VAL A 129 0.74 -13.33 -13.33
N VAL A 130 1.10 -12.44 -12.41
CA VAL A 130 2.30 -12.55 -11.58
C VAL A 130 1.88 -12.63 -10.13
N LYS A 131 2.16 -13.74 -9.46
CA LYS A 131 1.95 -13.93 -8.02
C LYS A 131 3.15 -13.40 -7.27
N ILE A 132 2.93 -12.40 -6.43
CA ILE A 132 3.94 -11.65 -5.72
C ILE A 132 3.80 -11.92 -4.23
N TYR A 133 4.78 -12.58 -3.64
CA TYR A 133 4.87 -12.71 -2.19
C TYR A 133 5.52 -11.46 -1.59
N ASN A 134 4.76 -10.72 -0.81
CA ASN A 134 5.29 -9.58 -0.04
C ASN A 134 5.89 -10.10 1.27
N THR A 135 7.22 -10.02 1.39
CA THR A 135 7.95 -10.57 2.53
C THR A 135 7.71 -9.81 3.83
N GLY A 136 7.35 -8.52 3.76
CA GLY A 136 7.13 -7.68 4.94
C GLY A 136 5.74 -7.89 5.57
N THR A 137 4.75 -8.30 4.77
CA THR A 137 3.36 -8.50 5.25
C THR A 137 2.91 -9.95 5.22
N ASP A 138 3.80 -10.87 4.82
CA ASP A 138 3.50 -12.30 4.66
C ASP A 138 2.21 -12.52 3.84
N ALA A 139 2.14 -11.90 2.66
CA ALA A 139 0.92 -11.90 1.87
C ALA A 139 1.19 -12.09 0.37
N ILE A 140 0.31 -12.83 -0.31
CA ILE A 140 0.34 -12.99 -1.76
C ILE A 140 -0.54 -11.92 -2.41
N LEU A 141 0.06 -11.19 -3.34
CA LEU A 141 -0.58 -10.22 -4.21
C LEU A 141 -0.57 -10.76 -5.64
N VAL A 142 -1.59 -10.49 -6.41
CA VAL A 142 -1.65 -10.94 -7.80
C VAL A 142 -1.71 -9.74 -8.73
N ALA A 143 -0.70 -9.57 -9.58
CA ALA A 143 -0.66 -8.53 -10.59
C ALA A 143 -1.10 -9.10 -11.96
N HIS A 144 -2.15 -8.53 -12.54
CA HIS A 144 -2.58 -8.83 -13.90
C HIS A 144 -1.97 -7.78 -14.84
N VAL A 145 -0.84 -8.13 -15.47
CA VAL A 145 -0.02 -7.20 -16.26
C VAL A 145 -0.34 -7.35 -17.72
N PRO A 146 -0.82 -6.31 -18.42
CA PRO A 146 -0.93 -6.35 -19.87
C PRO A 146 0.46 -6.43 -20.52
N ILE A 147 0.57 -7.19 -21.59
CA ILE A 147 1.84 -7.40 -22.31
C ILE A 147 1.71 -7.04 -23.78
N ASP A 148 2.81 -6.59 -24.35
CA ASP A 148 2.98 -6.39 -25.76
C ASP A 148 3.20 -7.76 -26.42
N ALA A 149 2.24 -8.19 -27.26
CA ALA A 149 2.28 -9.47 -27.93
C ALA A 149 3.45 -9.60 -28.93
N SER A 150 4.06 -8.47 -29.35
CA SER A 150 5.16 -8.48 -30.30
C SER A 150 6.50 -8.86 -29.67
N ASN A 151 6.68 -8.61 -28.37
CA ASN A 151 7.96 -8.80 -27.68
C ASN A 151 7.86 -9.43 -26.30
N GLY A 152 6.63 -9.70 -25.79
CA GLY A 152 6.38 -10.32 -24.48
C GLY A 152 6.66 -9.42 -23.27
N ARG A 153 7.00 -8.14 -23.48
CA ARG A 153 7.29 -7.18 -22.40
C ARG A 153 6.02 -6.61 -21.81
N ALA A 154 6.10 -6.13 -20.59
CA ALA A 154 5.00 -5.41 -19.96
C ALA A 154 4.63 -4.17 -20.77
N LEU A 155 3.34 -3.99 -21.04
CA LEU A 155 2.83 -2.85 -21.79
C LEU A 155 2.75 -1.62 -20.87
N GLU A 156 3.38 -0.50 -21.29
CA GLU A 156 3.30 0.76 -20.55
C GLU A 156 2.23 1.69 -21.11
N LYS A 157 2.06 1.70 -22.42
CA LYS A 157 1.11 2.58 -23.12
C LYS A 157 -0.32 2.07 -22.98
N GLY A 158 -1.24 2.96 -22.71
CA GLY A 158 -2.67 2.71 -22.60
C GLY A 158 -3.45 3.98 -22.32
N ASP A 159 -4.74 3.87 -22.17
CA ASP A 159 -5.69 4.97 -22.00
C ASP A 159 -6.20 5.13 -20.55
N TYR A 160 -5.75 4.29 -19.64
CA TYR A 160 -6.22 4.32 -18.25
C TYR A 160 -5.54 5.44 -17.46
N SER A 161 -6.35 6.34 -16.88
CA SER A 161 -5.89 7.40 -15.99
C SER A 161 -6.13 7.04 -14.52
N ILE A 162 -5.27 7.52 -13.65
CA ILE A 162 -5.41 7.42 -12.20
C ILE A 162 -5.32 8.79 -11.56
N SER A 163 -6.19 9.06 -10.58
CA SER A 163 -6.15 10.31 -9.83
C SER A 163 -4.79 10.52 -9.17
N GLY A 164 -4.23 11.73 -9.28
CA GLY A 164 -2.93 12.08 -8.72
C GLY A 164 -1.71 11.69 -9.56
N CYS A 165 -1.92 11.17 -10.80
CA CYS A 165 -0.85 10.92 -11.75
C CYS A 165 -1.21 11.52 -13.12
N PRO A 166 -0.40 12.42 -13.69
CA PRO A 166 -0.63 12.98 -15.01
C PRO A 166 -0.56 11.91 -16.11
N GLY A 167 -1.40 12.06 -17.13
CA GLY A 167 -1.42 11.19 -18.30
C GLY A 167 -2.11 9.85 -18.08
N THR A 168 -1.88 8.95 -19.02
CA THR A 168 -2.50 7.62 -19.06
C THR A 168 -1.44 6.53 -19.20
N GLY A 169 -1.83 5.27 -18.98
CA GLY A 169 -0.97 4.11 -19.15
C GLY A 169 -1.76 2.81 -19.24
N ALA A 170 -1.08 1.70 -19.45
CA ALA A 170 -1.70 0.38 -19.48
C ALA A 170 -2.22 0.00 -18.07
N PRO A 171 -3.47 -0.51 -17.97
CA PRO A 171 -4.09 -0.83 -16.70
C PRO A 171 -3.53 -2.14 -16.11
N ILE A 172 -2.94 -2.07 -14.93
CA ILE A 172 -2.49 -3.22 -14.14
C ILE A 172 -3.48 -3.41 -13.01
N LEU A 173 -4.23 -4.50 -13.02
CA LEU A 173 -5.08 -4.87 -11.89
C LEU A 173 -4.21 -5.51 -10.81
N MET A 174 -4.19 -4.89 -9.65
CA MET A 174 -3.60 -5.44 -8.42
C MET A 174 -4.71 -6.10 -7.61
N ASP A 175 -4.70 -7.42 -7.54
CA ASP A 175 -5.69 -8.23 -6.81
C ASP A 175 -5.11 -8.69 -5.47
N TYR A 176 -5.81 -8.39 -4.41
CA TYR A 176 -5.50 -8.69 -3.02
C TYR A 176 -6.45 -9.73 -2.41
N SER A 177 -7.27 -10.41 -3.22
CA SER A 177 -8.28 -11.35 -2.73
C SER A 177 -7.70 -12.44 -1.82
N GLN A 178 -6.45 -12.86 -2.08
CA GLN A 178 -5.75 -13.85 -1.26
C GLN A 178 -5.33 -13.33 0.13
N THR A 179 -5.32 -12.02 0.33
CA THR A 179 -5.05 -11.43 1.66
C THR A 179 -6.27 -11.41 2.57
N ALA A 180 -7.46 -11.66 2.03
CA ALA A 180 -8.73 -11.58 2.76
C ALA A 180 -9.07 -12.91 3.45
N THR A 181 -8.17 -13.39 4.33
CA THR A 181 -8.46 -14.55 5.18
C THR A 181 -9.39 -14.17 6.35
N PRO A 182 -10.13 -15.11 6.93
CA PRO A 182 -11.01 -14.80 8.07
C PRO A 182 -10.29 -14.10 9.23
N GLU A 183 -9.06 -14.53 9.54
CA GLU A 183 -8.24 -13.99 10.62
C GLU A 183 -7.83 -12.53 10.33
N ARG A 184 -7.54 -12.21 9.08
CA ARG A 184 -7.19 -10.84 8.65
C ARG A 184 -8.41 -9.94 8.47
N MET A 185 -9.57 -10.52 8.15
CA MET A 185 -10.81 -9.75 8.01
C MET A 185 -11.36 -9.29 9.36
N LEU A 186 -11.30 -10.14 10.38
CA LEU A 186 -11.76 -9.84 11.74
C LEU A 186 -10.74 -10.33 12.80
N PRO A 187 -9.62 -9.64 12.96
CA PRO A 187 -8.61 -10.06 13.95
C PRO A 187 -9.10 -10.01 15.40
N THR A 188 -10.08 -9.14 15.70
CA THR A 188 -10.75 -9.08 17.01
C THR A 188 -11.87 -10.12 17.17
N GLY A 189 -12.28 -10.77 16.08
CA GLY A 189 -13.43 -11.67 16.03
C GLY A 189 -14.78 -10.97 15.89
N ASN A 190 -14.82 -9.62 15.96
CA ASN A 190 -16.04 -8.83 15.95
C ASN A 190 -16.14 -7.94 14.71
N PRO A 191 -17.32 -7.80 14.08
CA PRO A 191 -17.55 -6.81 13.03
C PRO A 191 -17.37 -5.36 13.52
N THR A 192 -17.67 -5.13 14.80
CA THR A 192 -17.54 -3.84 15.46
C THR A 192 -17.09 -4.06 16.90
N ASP A 193 -16.09 -3.32 17.33
CA ASP A 193 -15.59 -3.26 18.71
C ASP A 193 -15.96 -1.92 19.32
N THR A 194 -16.30 -1.94 20.61
CA THR A 194 -16.46 -0.71 21.42
C THR A 194 -15.13 -0.34 22.04
N LEU A 195 -14.72 0.91 21.85
CA LEU A 195 -13.49 1.49 22.42
C LEU A 195 -13.85 2.57 23.42
N GLU A 196 -13.39 2.40 24.65
CA GLU A 196 -13.50 3.41 25.72
C GLU A 196 -12.34 4.39 25.57
N CYS A 197 -12.64 5.60 25.10
CA CYS A 197 -11.68 6.69 24.91
C CYS A 197 -11.88 7.79 25.96
N THR A 198 -10.87 8.64 26.15
CA THR A 198 -10.94 9.76 27.10
C THR A 198 -12.02 10.79 26.75
N PHE A 199 -12.40 10.85 25.46
CA PHE A 199 -13.43 11.75 24.94
C PHE A 199 -14.81 11.08 24.77
N GLY A 200 -14.97 9.83 25.19
CA GLY A 200 -16.22 9.06 25.11
C GLY A 200 -16.04 7.70 24.47
N THR A 201 -17.13 6.99 24.30
CA THR A 201 -17.17 5.65 23.70
C THR A 201 -17.37 5.75 22.20
N VAL A 202 -16.57 5.02 21.40
CA VAL A 202 -16.70 4.96 19.95
C VAL A 202 -16.77 3.50 19.46
N GLU A 203 -17.46 3.28 18.35
CA GLU A 203 -17.49 2.00 17.67
C GLU A 203 -16.44 1.98 16.56
N ALA A 204 -15.65 0.90 16.51
CA ALA A 204 -14.62 0.69 15.49
C ALA A 204 -14.75 -0.67 14.83
N THR A 205 -14.57 -0.73 13.51
CA THR A 205 -14.29 -1.97 12.79
C THR A 205 -12.81 -2.08 12.53
N TYR A 206 -12.18 -3.18 12.93
CA TYR A 206 -10.77 -3.42 12.65
C TYR A 206 -10.59 -4.53 11.61
N CYS A 207 -9.76 -4.27 10.59
CA CYS A 207 -9.51 -5.18 9.47
C CYS A 207 -8.06 -5.06 9.00
N GLU A 208 -7.43 -6.19 8.61
CA GLU A 208 -6.02 -6.27 8.17
C GLU A 208 -5.84 -6.71 6.71
N VAL A 209 -6.87 -6.60 5.90
CA VAL A 209 -6.80 -6.96 4.48
C VAL A 209 -6.03 -5.91 3.68
N GLY A 210 -4.92 -6.28 3.09
CA GLY A 210 -3.99 -5.37 2.42
C GLY A 210 -3.09 -4.63 3.40
N ASN A 211 -3.64 -3.78 4.27
CA ASN A 211 -2.99 -3.17 5.44
C ASN A 211 -4.00 -3.08 6.59
N ALA A 212 -3.47 -3.03 7.81
CA ALA A 212 -4.28 -2.93 9.04
C ALA A 212 -4.92 -1.54 9.17
N ILE A 213 -6.26 -1.49 9.34
CA ILE A 213 -7.01 -0.23 9.51
C ILE A 213 -8.09 -0.38 10.55
N ALA A 214 -8.22 0.62 11.42
CA ALA A 214 -9.38 0.85 12.27
C ALA A 214 -10.32 1.87 11.60
N PHE A 215 -11.56 1.49 11.39
CA PHE A 215 -12.59 2.31 10.75
C PHE A 215 -13.57 2.84 11.79
N ILE A 216 -13.79 4.15 11.80
CA ILE A 216 -14.71 4.85 12.71
C ILE A 216 -15.62 5.74 11.88
N ALA A 217 -16.87 5.90 12.28
CA ALA A 217 -17.74 6.88 11.65
C ALA A 217 -17.21 8.30 11.96
N ALA A 218 -17.08 9.13 10.93
CA ALA A 218 -16.51 10.47 11.06
C ALA A 218 -17.25 11.34 12.10
N GLN A 219 -18.57 11.18 12.18
CA GLN A 219 -19.42 11.89 13.14
C GLN A 219 -19.10 11.55 14.60
N ASP A 220 -18.58 10.36 14.90
CA ASP A 220 -18.24 9.93 16.26
C ASP A 220 -17.01 10.68 16.78
N LEU A 221 -16.18 11.25 15.87
CA LEU A 221 -15.08 12.11 16.20
C LEU A 221 -15.39 13.61 15.99
N GLY A 222 -16.64 13.96 15.69
CA GLY A 222 -17.11 15.35 15.61
C GLY A 222 -16.85 16.04 14.26
N ILE A 223 -16.61 15.29 13.18
CA ILE A 223 -16.43 15.83 11.82
C ILE A 223 -17.44 15.24 10.83
N GLN A 224 -17.60 15.90 9.67
CA GLN A 224 -18.48 15.43 8.61
C GLN A 224 -17.80 14.36 7.73
N GLY A 225 -16.46 14.33 7.70
CA GLY A 225 -15.65 13.45 6.86
C GLY A 225 -15.34 14.03 5.47
N ASN A 226 -15.79 15.25 5.16
CA ASN A 226 -15.53 15.93 3.88
C ASN A 226 -14.52 17.09 3.99
N GLU A 227 -13.97 17.31 5.16
CA GLU A 227 -13.00 18.38 5.43
C GLU A 227 -11.76 18.21 4.53
N ILE A 228 -11.14 19.33 4.18
CA ILE A 228 -9.87 19.35 3.46
C ILE A 228 -8.72 18.93 4.38
N VAL A 229 -7.67 18.37 3.81
CA VAL A 229 -6.52 17.81 4.55
C VAL A 229 -5.92 18.84 5.53
N SER A 230 -5.69 20.08 5.06
CA SER A 230 -5.11 21.13 5.90
C SER A 230 -5.98 21.51 7.10
N ALA A 231 -7.31 21.47 6.98
CA ALA A 231 -8.21 21.72 8.09
C ALA A 231 -8.18 20.56 9.11
N ILE A 232 -8.04 19.32 8.64
CA ILE A 232 -7.88 18.15 9.49
C ILE A 232 -6.55 18.22 10.25
N ASP A 233 -5.43 18.40 9.53
CA ASP A 233 -4.09 18.40 10.14
C ASP A 233 -3.86 19.58 11.09
N SER A 234 -4.57 20.69 10.91
CA SER A 234 -4.55 21.81 11.84
C SER A 234 -5.44 21.63 13.08
N ASN A 235 -6.32 20.61 13.10
CA ASN A 235 -7.19 20.31 14.23
C ASN A 235 -6.51 19.34 15.20
N SER A 236 -5.73 19.88 16.13
CA SER A 236 -4.98 19.11 17.13
C SER A 236 -5.84 18.21 18.00
N GLU A 237 -7.08 18.63 18.31
CA GLU A 237 -8.02 17.82 19.09
C GLU A 237 -8.46 16.58 18.31
N LEU A 238 -8.81 16.73 17.02
CA LEU A 238 -9.16 15.62 16.16
C LEU A 238 -7.97 14.64 16.00
N ILE A 239 -6.76 15.16 15.78
CA ILE A 239 -5.55 14.33 15.67
C ILE A 239 -5.31 13.54 16.98
N ALA A 240 -5.50 14.18 18.15
CA ALA A 240 -5.38 13.48 19.44
C ALA A 240 -6.42 12.36 19.59
N ARG A 241 -7.67 12.58 19.18
CA ARG A 241 -8.73 11.56 19.19
C ARG A 241 -8.40 10.40 18.24
N VAL A 242 -7.95 10.70 17.02
CA VAL A 242 -7.53 9.67 16.05
C VAL A 242 -6.36 8.85 16.59
N ARG A 243 -5.37 9.51 17.21
CA ARG A 243 -4.23 8.85 17.85
C ARG A 243 -4.69 7.93 18.99
N GLU A 244 -5.61 8.37 19.84
CA GLU A 244 -6.15 7.56 20.93
C GLU A 244 -6.89 6.32 20.38
N VAL A 245 -7.75 6.48 19.37
CA VAL A 245 -8.42 5.35 18.71
C VAL A 245 -7.39 4.34 18.18
N ARG A 246 -6.33 4.81 17.50
CA ARG A 246 -5.23 3.94 17.04
C ARG A 246 -4.58 3.21 18.20
N GLY A 247 -4.33 3.91 19.29
CA GLY A 247 -3.74 3.33 20.50
C GLY A 247 -4.63 2.28 21.15
N ARG A 248 -5.91 2.59 21.35
CA ARG A 248 -6.87 1.67 22.00
C ARG A 248 -7.04 0.35 21.22
N ILE A 249 -7.12 0.42 19.90
CA ILE A 249 -7.20 -0.79 19.09
C ILE A 249 -5.87 -1.57 19.09
N SER A 250 -4.73 -0.87 19.12
CA SER A 250 -3.40 -1.50 19.21
C SER A 250 -3.20 -2.18 20.57
N GLU A 251 -3.62 -1.57 21.66
CA GLU A 251 -3.62 -2.14 22.99
C GLU A 251 -4.49 -3.41 23.07
N LYS A 252 -5.72 -3.34 22.56
CA LYS A 252 -6.65 -4.48 22.46
C LYS A 252 -6.07 -5.67 21.70
N LEU A 253 -5.25 -5.41 20.68
CA LEU A 253 -4.57 -6.43 19.87
C LEU A 253 -3.20 -6.85 20.41
N GLY A 254 -2.76 -6.29 21.54
CA GLY A 254 -1.45 -6.57 22.12
C GLY A 254 -0.27 -6.00 21.32
N LYS A 255 -0.52 -5.04 20.42
CA LYS A 255 0.52 -4.37 19.60
C LYS A 255 1.23 -3.26 20.37
N CYS A 256 0.60 -2.73 21.41
CA CYS A 256 1.23 -1.86 22.41
C CYS A 256 0.71 -2.21 23.82
N LYS A 257 1.46 -1.81 24.85
CA LYS A 257 1.11 -2.09 26.25
C LYS A 257 0.04 -1.14 26.78
N ASP A 258 0.18 0.13 26.44
CA ASP A 258 -0.72 1.23 26.74
C ASP A 258 -1.01 1.98 25.45
N TRP A 259 -2.21 2.48 25.29
CA TRP A 259 -2.65 3.18 24.09
C TRP A 259 -1.81 4.43 23.77
N ASP A 260 -1.32 5.14 24.79
CA ASP A 260 -0.51 6.35 24.63
C ASP A 260 0.91 6.10 24.13
N GLN A 261 1.38 4.84 24.17
CA GLN A 261 2.69 4.41 23.67
C GLN A 261 2.67 3.97 22.20
N VAL A 262 1.54 4.11 21.53
CA VAL A 262 1.34 3.60 20.17
C VAL A 262 2.35 4.13 19.17
N ASP A 263 2.76 5.39 19.27
CA ASP A 263 3.71 5.99 18.32
C ASP A 263 5.10 5.35 18.40
N GLY A 264 5.52 4.91 19.58
CA GLY A 264 6.80 4.21 19.76
C GLY A 264 6.74 2.71 19.51
N GLN A 265 5.61 2.05 19.81
CA GLN A 265 5.49 0.59 19.76
C GLN A 265 4.82 0.08 18.47
N SER A 266 4.00 0.90 17.81
CA SER A 266 3.31 0.56 16.56
C SER A 266 3.15 1.81 15.67
N PRO A 267 4.26 2.41 15.19
CA PRO A 267 4.25 3.76 14.60
C PRO A 267 3.43 3.87 13.32
N MET A 268 3.43 2.86 12.47
CA MET A 268 2.81 2.93 11.14
C MET A 268 1.44 2.26 11.07
N LEU A 269 1.20 1.22 11.86
CA LEU A 269 -0.01 0.41 11.81
C LEU A 269 -0.58 0.18 13.23
N PRO A 270 -1.90 0.11 13.36
CA PRO A 270 -2.88 0.29 12.31
C PRO A 270 -2.99 1.75 11.84
N MET A 271 -3.36 1.93 10.59
CA MET A 271 -3.92 3.20 10.12
C MET A 271 -5.30 3.41 10.73
N VAL A 272 -5.79 4.64 10.71
CA VAL A 272 -7.18 4.97 11.08
C VAL A 272 -7.89 5.55 9.85
N ALA A 273 -9.12 5.15 9.61
CA ALA A 273 -9.94 5.74 8.56
C ALA A 273 -11.28 6.23 9.12
N LEU A 274 -11.52 7.53 9.01
CA LEU A 274 -12.81 8.11 9.31
C LEU A 274 -13.70 7.99 8.09
N VAL A 275 -14.84 7.32 8.24
CA VAL A 275 -15.76 7.03 7.14
C VAL A 275 -17.11 7.71 7.32
N SER A 276 -17.70 8.13 6.21
CA SER A 276 -19.01 8.78 6.18
C SER A 276 -19.75 8.49 4.86
N LYS A 277 -21.00 8.92 4.77
CA LYS A 277 -21.71 8.93 3.50
C LYS A 277 -21.01 9.88 2.52
N PRO A 278 -20.98 9.56 1.22
CA PRO A 278 -20.33 10.41 0.23
C PRO A 278 -21.10 11.74 0.07
N THR A 279 -20.37 12.78 -0.31
CA THR A 279 -20.95 14.10 -0.63
C THR A 279 -21.28 14.25 -2.11
N SER A 280 -20.78 13.34 -2.96
CA SER A 280 -21.10 13.30 -4.40
C SER A 280 -21.88 12.03 -4.73
N GLU A 281 -22.77 12.13 -5.73
CA GLU A 281 -23.54 10.98 -6.25
C GLU A 281 -22.64 9.92 -6.90
N GLU A 282 -21.44 10.28 -7.31
CA GLU A 282 -20.48 9.33 -7.89
C GLU A 282 -19.80 8.44 -6.86
N GLY A 283 -19.73 8.86 -5.59
CA GLY A 283 -19.13 8.11 -4.50
C GLY A 283 -20.09 7.09 -3.89
N HIS A 284 -19.54 6.01 -3.34
CA HIS A 284 -20.32 5.04 -2.56
C HIS A 284 -20.08 5.19 -1.07
N ILE A 285 -18.87 5.55 -0.68
CA ILE A 285 -18.45 5.84 0.69
C ILE A 285 -17.38 6.91 0.65
N GLN A 286 -17.32 7.75 1.66
CA GLN A 286 -16.27 8.74 1.84
C GLN A 286 -15.31 8.30 2.94
N ALA A 287 -14.02 8.56 2.76
CA ALA A 287 -13.00 8.21 3.74
C ALA A 287 -11.91 9.29 3.87
N ARG A 288 -11.44 9.48 5.11
CA ARG A 288 -10.23 10.22 5.48
C ARG A 288 -9.30 9.24 6.16
N LEU A 289 -8.21 8.89 5.47
CA LEU A 289 -7.22 7.94 5.95
C LEU A 289 -6.12 8.68 6.71
N PHE A 290 -5.76 8.16 7.88
CA PHE A 290 -4.67 8.68 8.69
C PHE A 290 -3.53 7.67 8.73
N LEU A 291 -2.34 8.16 8.45
CA LEU A 291 -1.09 7.44 8.54
C LEU A 291 -0.15 8.28 9.40
N ASP A 292 0.42 7.68 10.44
CA ASP A 292 1.31 8.38 11.38
C ASP A 292 0.69 9.71 11.89
N ASN A 293 -0.55 9.65 12.32
CA ASN A 293 -1.35 10.77 12.85
C ASN A 293 -1.56 11.95 11.87
N HIS A 294 -1.26 11.79 10.58
CA HIS A 294 -1.50 12.78 9.53
C HIS A 294 -2.56 12.30 8.54
N CYS A 295 -3.39 13.23 8.08
CA CYS A 295 -4.39 12.92 7.06
C CYS A 295 -3.71 12.69 5.71
N HIS A 296 -3.92 11.51 5.13
CA HIS A 296 -3.38 11.18 3.82
C HIS A 296 -4.05 12.05 2.73
N PRO A 297 -3.29 12.69 1.82
CA PRO A 297 -3.83 13.58 0.79
C PRO A 297 -4.70 12.88 -0.27
N SER A 298 -4.76 11.54 -0.21
CA SER A 298 -5.63 10.71 -1.05
C SER A 298 -6.01 9.44 -0.30
N MET A 299 -6.38 8.36 -0.99
CA MET A 299 -6.55 7.03 -0.41
C MET A 299 -5.40 6.13 -0.85
N ALA A 300 -4.66 5.56 0.09
CA ALA A 300 -3.68 4.51 -0.21
C ALA A 300 -4.40 3.33 -0.89
N GLY A 301 -3.77 2.72 -1.91
CA GLY A 301 -4.39 1.59 -2.62
C GLY A 301 -4.73 0.42 -1.69
N THR A 302 -3.84 0.07 -0.77
CA THR A 302 -4.08 -0.95 0.27
C THR A 302 -5.14 -0.52 1.28
N GLY A 303 -5.24 0.79 1.57
CA GLY A 303 -6.34 1.36 2.34
C GLY A 303 -7.69 1.16 1.65
N GLY A 304 -7.74 1.36 0.33
CA GLY A 304 -8.93 1.07 -0.48
C GLY A 304 -9.30 -0.41 -0.46
N VAL A 305 -8.31 -1.32 -0.51
CA VAL A 305 -8.55 -2.77 -0.38
C VAL A 305 -9.19 -3.09 0.96
N CYS A 306 -8.61 -2.61 2.06
CA CYS A 306 -9.13 -2.83 3.40
C CYS A 306 -10.54 -2.26 3.57
N THR A 307 -10.76 -1.02 3.11
CA THR A 307 -12.08 -0.37 3.11
C THR A 307 -13.12 -1.22 2.36
N THR A 308 -12.72 -1.77 1.20
CA THR A 308 -13.62 -2.60 0.39
C THR A 308 -13.93 -3.93 1.06
N ALA A 309 -12.93 -4.62 1.61
CA ALA A 309 -13.14 -5.86 2.36
C ALA A 309 -14.06 -5.64 3.58
N ALA A 310 -13.73 -4.65 4.41
CA ALA A 310 -14.48 -4.31 5.62
C ALA A 310 -15.94 -3.90 5.28
N SER A 311 -16.16 -3.23 4.16
CA SER A 311 -17.51 -2.83 3.73
C SER A 311 -18.44 -4.01 3.41
N ARG A 312 -17.89 -5.20 3.15
CA ARG A 312 -18.63 -6.43 2.86
C ARG A 312 -18.84 -7.31 4.10
N ILE A 313 -18.32 -6.90 5.26
CA ILE A 313 -18.54 -7.58 6.55
C ILE A 313 -19.83 -7.05 7.15
N GLU A 314 -20.83 -7.92 7.28
CA GLU A 314 -22.12 -7.57 7.85
C GLU A 314 -21.96 -7.04 9.29
N GLY A 315 -22.59 -5.90 9.59
CA GLY A 315 -22.50 -5.25 10.91
C GLY A 315 -21.28 -4.35 11.12
N SER A 316 -20.34 -4.29 10.18
CA SER A 316 -19.21 -3.35 10.27
C SER A 316 -19.67 -1.89 10.18
N VAL A 317 -18.88 -0.95 10.70
CA VAL A 317 -19.14 0.50 10.59
C VAL A 317 -19.36 0.91 9.14
N LEU A 318 -18.58 0.36 8.21
CA LEU A 318 -18.68 0.66 6.78
C LEU A 318 -19.96 0.05 6.15
N ASN A 319 -20.26 -1.20 6.49
CA ASN A 319 -21.43 -1.92 5.92
C ASN A 319 -22.73 -1.18 6.21
N ARG A 320 -22.87 -0.64 7.42
CA ARG A 320 -24.06 0.13 7.85
C ARG A 320 -24.24 1.45 7.09
N LEU A 321 -23.17 1.99 6.47
CA LEU A 321 -23.24 3.22 5.67
C LEU A 321 -23.68 2.99 4.23
N LEU A 322 -23.62 1.75 3.75
CA LEU A 322 -23.84 1.40 2.33
C LEU A 322 -25.27 0.92 2.07
N SER A 323 -25.79 1.27 0.89
CA SER A 323 -27.05 0.74 0.42
C SER A 323 -26.93 -0.71 -0.05
N PRO A 324 -28.04 -1.51 -0.03
CA PRO A 324 -28.02 -2.86 -0.59
C PRO A 324 -27.57 -2.91 -2.06
N ALA A 325 -27.93 -1.90 -2.85
CA ALA A 325 -27.52 -1.80 -4.25
C ALA A 325 -25.99 -1.64 -4.38
N THR A 326 -25.38 -0.81 -3.52
CA THR A 326 -23.93 -0.65 -3.47
C THR A 326 -23.22 -1.94 -3.01
N LEU A 327 -23.78 -2.65 -2.05
CA LEU A 327 -23.22 -3.92 -1.56
C LEU A 327 -23.25 -5.01 -2.65
N ALA A 328 -24.23 -4.98 -3.54
CA ALA A 328 -24.32 -5.90 -4.67
C ALA A 328 -23.46 -5.49 -5.88
N CYS A 329 -22.93 -4.25 -5.89
CA CYS A 329 -22.15 -3.74 -7.01
C CYS A 329 -20.75 -4.38 -7.04
N GLY A 330 -20.26 -4.68 -8.25
CA GLY A 330 -18.89 -5.18 -8.49
C GLY A 330 -17.80 -4.10 -8.33
N THR A 331 -18.17 -2.88 -7.97
CA THR A 331 -17.26 -1.76 -7.77
C THR A 331 -17.64 -0.99 -6.50
N LEU A 332 -16.65 -0.67 -5.66
CA LEU A 332 -16.80 0.30 -4.58
C LEU A 332 -16.03 1.57 -4.95
N LYS A 333 -16.70 2.71 -5.07
CA LYS A 333 -16.07 4.01 -5.30
C LYS A 333 -15.86 4.74 -3.98
N ILE A 334 -14.61 4.86 -3.54
CA ILE A 334 -14.22 5.53 -2.30
C ILE A 334 -13.89 6.98 -2.62
N GLN A 335 -14.67 7.93 -2.08
CA GLN A 335 -14.38 9.35 -2.17
C GLN A 335 -13.31 9.72 -1.13
N HIS A 336 -12.27 10.44 -1.57
CA HIS A 336 -11.14 10.87 -0.73
C HIS A 336 -10.70 12.29 -1.10
N PRO A 337 -9.78 12.96 -0.38
CA PRO A 337 -9.45 14.37 -0.62
C PRO A 337 -9.08 14.72 -2.07
N ALA A 338 -8.39 13.83 -2.78
CA ALA A 338 -7.95 14.07 -4.16
C ALA A 338 -8.90 13.51 -5.23
N GLY A 339 -10.13 13.11 -4.89
CA GLY A 339 -11.12 12.58 -5.84
C GLY A 339 -11.67 11.20 -5.45
N HIS A 340 -11.72 10.26 -6.38
CA HIS A 340 -12.31 8.94 -6.20
C HIS A 340 -11.31 7.82 -6.47
N LEU A 341 -11.36 6.76 -5.66
CA LEU A 341 -10.66 5.51 -5.88
C LEU A 341 -11.69 4.41 -6.19
N PRO A 342 -11.82 3.98 -7.45
CA PRO A 342 -12.63 2.83 -7.78
C PRO A 342 -11.91 1.54 -7.41
N MET A 343 -12.60 0.69 -6.67
CA MET A 343 -12.14 -0.63 -6.23
C MET A 343 -12.95 -1.71 -6.95
N SER A 344 -12.27 -2.70 -7.50
CA SER A 344 -12.92 -3.89 -8.07
C SER A 344 -13.19 -4.90 -6.96
N VAL A 345 -14.41 -5.37 -6.85
CA VAL A 345 -14.80 -6.35 -5.83
C VAL A 345 -15.77 -7.36 -6.42
N LYS A 346 -15.45 -8.64 -6.25
CA LYS A 346 -16.34 -9.74 -6.58
C LYS A 346 -16.31 -10.76 -5.45
N THR A 347 -17.42 -10.82 -4.72
CA THR A 347 -17.60 -11.81 -3.66
C THR A 347 -17.95 -13.17 -4.25
N ILE A 348 -17.48 -14.22 -3.61
CA ILE A 348 -17.90 -15.60 -3.85
C ILE A 348 -18.95 -15.92 -2.78
N ALA A 349 -20.02 -16.62 -3.14
CA ALA A 349 -20.98 -17.10 -2.17
C ALA A 349 -20.25 -17.94 -1.10
N ALA A 350 -20.20 -17.46 0.12
CA ALA A 350 -19.67 -18.23 1.23
C ALA A 350 -20.59 -19.44 1.44
N GLY A 351 -20.01 -20.65 1.46
CA GLY A 351 -20.77 -21.83 1.83
C GLY A 351 -21.43 -21.61 3.20
N GLN A 352 -22.57 -22.22 3.45
CA GLN A 352 -23.53 -21.99 4.55
C GLN A 352 -22.96 -21.90 6.00
N ARG A 353 -21.66 -22.01 6.21
CA ARG A 353 -20.98 -21.98 7.53
C ARG A 353 -20.08 -20.79 7.80
N LYS A 354 -19.88 -19.86 6.87
CA LYS A 354 -18.97 -18.71 7.09
C LYS A 354 -19.73 -17.39 6.99
N LYS A 355 -19.83 -16.68 8.12
CA LYS A 355 -20.41 -15.32 8.22
C LYS A 355 -19.57 -14.24 7.48
N LEU A 356 -18.37 -14.56 7.00
CA LEU A 356 -17.47 -13.62 6.34
C LEU A 356 -17.48 -13.82 4.83
N PRO A 357 -17.41 -12.74 4.04
CA PRO A 357 -17.31 -12.83 2.59
C PRO A 357 -15.99 -13.46 2.16
N ALA A 358 -16.01 -14.24 1.07
CA ALA A 358 -14.83 -14.60 0.32
C ALA A 358 -14.81 -13.81 -1.00
N PHE A 359 -13.63 -13.56 -1.54
CA PHE A 359 -13.46 -12.74 -2.74
C PHE A 359 -12.79 -13.52 -3.85
N SER A 360 -13.34 -13.42 -5.07
CA SER A 360 -12.65 -13.84 -6.30
C SER A 360 -11.90 -12.68 -6.95
N VAL A 361 -12.26 -11.44 -6.61
CA VAL A 361 -11.54 -10.21 -6.98
C VAL A 361 -11.68 -9.23 -5.83
N LEU A 362 -10.57 -8.68 -5.37
CA LEU A 362 -10.53 -7.60 -4.39
C LEU A 362 -9.32 -6.74 -4.69
N GLY A 363 -9.48 -5.66 -5.43
CA GLY A 363 -8.31 -4.94 -5.89
C GLY A 363 -8.62 -3.60 -6.54
N PHE A 364 -7.60 -3.03 -7.15
CA PHE A 364 -7.68 -1.74 -7.83
C PHE A 364 -6.73 -1.72 -9.02
N VAL A 365 -7.03 -0.85 -9.97
CA VAL A 365 -6.17 -0.67 -11.13
C VAL A 365 -5.14 0.44 -10.87
N ARG A 366 -3.89 0.18 -11.27
CA ARG A 366 -2.81 1.16 -11.33
C ARG A 366 -2.15 1.12 -12.69
N THR A 367 -1.27 2.08 -12.95
CA THR A 367 -0.36 2.08 -14.09
C THR A 367 1.07 2.14 -13.59
N ALA A 368 2.01 1.62 -14.34
CA ALA A 368 3.43 1.71 -14.05
C ALA A 368 4.18 2.28 -15.26
N ARG A 369 5.32 2.94 -15.02
CA ARG A 369 6.19 3.45 -16.07
C ARG A 369 7.65 3.38 -15.65
N TYR A 370 8.49 2.84 -16.51
CA TYR A 370 9.94 2.92 -16.35
C TYR A 370 10.39 4.36 -16.57
N ILE A 371 11.15 4.92 -15.65
CA ILE A 371 11.68 6.27 -15.71
C ILE A 371 13.11 6.24 -16.25
N PHE A 372 13.96 5.40 -15.62
CA PHE A 372 15.29 5.08 -16.13
C PHE A 372 15.73 3.68 -15.64
N GLN A 373 16.78 3.16 -16.27
CA GLN A 373 17.47 1.94 -15.87
C GLN A 373 18.97 2.13 -16.15
N GLY A 374 19.82 1.75 -15.19
CA GLY A 374 21.26 1.93 -15.36
C GLY A 374 22.05 1.73 -14.07
N GLN A 375 23.32 2.12 -14.14
CA GLN A 375 24.25 2.05 -12.99
C GLN A 375 24.01 3.24 -12.06
N LEU A 376 23.74 2.94 -10.82
CA LEU A 376 23.69 3.88 -9.72
C LEU A 376 25.04 3.86 -8.99
N PHE A 377 25.71 5.01 -8.92
CA PHE A 377 26.96 5.13 -8.20
C PHE A 377 26.69 5.13 -6.69
N VAL A 378 27.49 4.36 -5.99
CA VAL A 378 27.39 4.21 -4.54
C VAL A 378 28.60 4.91 -3.91
N PRO A 379 28.40 5.83 -2.98
CA PRO A 379 29.52 6.44 -2.27
C PRO A 379 30.37 5.41 -1.52
N SER A 380 31.66 5.66 -1.44
CA SER A 380 32.64 4.73 -0.85
C SER A 380 32.66 4.71 0.68
N ASP A 381 31.82 5.52 1.31
CA ASP A 381 31.68 5.68 2.76
C ASP A 381 30.65 4.74 3.41
N ILE A 382 30.17 3.75 2.64
CA ILE A 382 29.20 2.74 3.10
C ILE A 382 29.90 1.43 3.46
#